data_b34b776cf711d9fdb3fea587fd852222
#
_entry.id   b34b776cf711d9fdb3fea587fd852222
#
_cell.length_a   1.000
_cell.length_b   1.000
_cell.length_c   1.000
_cell.angle_alpha   90.00
_cell.angle_beta   90.00
_cell.angle_gamma   90.00
#
_symmetry.space_group_name_H-M   'P 1'
#
loop_
_entity.id
_entity.type
_entity.pdbx_description
1 polymer ?
#
loop_
_entity_poly.entity_id
_entity_poly.type
_entity_poly.pdbx_seq_one_letter_code
_entity_poly.pdbx_strand_id
1 'polypeptide(L)'
;MKKVLIITHTRDNECIEIVSENLRKLDARVIRFNVDLYPLEYSLSTCYQDGQWQIFLDHKGTRETLHDVAAVWYRRSHNLADGLNKVLEPEYLSSAHGEIRQTLFGMLEGLHCFQIGRFSQYRRLDSKEEQMKIASGLGLKVPDTCITNSPEEARRFVQAHPAGAIAKMQSSFAIYREGVEHVVFTNVITEDNLDTIETLQYCPMQFQEKIEKARELRITIVGDAVYCFAVDSQRIENAKVDWRREGLELLEQWDPYELPEEIKEKLLRLMDVYQINYGAIDIIVNPEGEYYFLEINSAGEYFWLDRLIQGQISEQIAKVLLGEAPRRFQPITLGEPTFSM
;
A
#
# COMPACT_ATOMS: atom_id res chain seq x y z
N MET A 1 25.45 -11.62 10.77
CA MET A 1 24.68 -11.16 9.58
C MET A 1 23.22 -11.04 9.95
N LYS A 2 22.63 -9.84 9.81
CA LYS A 2 21.19 -9.61 10.10
C LYS A 2 20.34 -10.33 9.07
N LYS A 3 19.23 -10.95 9.48
CA LYS A 3 18.25 -11.55 8.57
C LYS A 3 17.11 -10.58 8.34
N VAL A 4 16.68 -10.43 7.09
CA VAL A 4 15.53 -9.62 6.70
C VAL A 4 14.52 -10.48 5.96
N LEU A 5 13.28 -10.51 6.45
CA LEU A 5 12.17 -11.21 5.81
C LEU A 5 11.42 -10.25 4.88
N ILE A 6 11.30 -10.62 3.61
CA ILE A 6 10.50 -9.91 2.61
C ILE A 6 9.28 -10.77 2.28
N ILE A 7 8.08 -10.24 2.53
CA ILE A 7 6.82 -10.88 2.18
C ILE A 7 6.25 -10.24 0.95
N THR A 8 6.13 -11.01 -0.11
CA THR A 8 5.71 -10.57 -1.44
C THR A 8 5.06 -11.73 -2.21
N HIS A 9 4.99 -11.66 -3.52
CA HIS A 9 4.55 -12.75 -4.41
C HIS A 9 5.52 -12.93 -5.59
N THR A 10 5.39 -14.03 -6.32
CA THR A 10 6.33 -14.40 -7.40
C THR A 10 6.38 -13.40 -8.55
N ARG A 11 5.25 -12.72 -8.81
CA ARG A 11 5.07 -11.76 -9.91
C ARG A 11 5.19 -10.30 -9.47
N ASP A 12 5.81 -10.00 -8.31
CA ASP A 12 6.08 -8.63 -7.91
C ASP A 12 7.17 -8.02 -8.79
N ASN A 13 7.21 -6.69 -8.84
CA ASN A 13 8.12 -5.96 -9.72
C ASN A 13 9.59 -6.01 -9.26
N GLU A 14 10.45 -5.40 -10.04
CA GLU A 14 11.90 -5.38 -9.85
C GLU A 14 12.38 -4.75 -8.55
N CYS A 15 11.56 -3.92 -7.88
CA CYS A 15 11.94 -3.30 -6.61
C CYS A 15 12.34 -4.33 -5.56
N ILE A 16 11.73 -5.54 -5.60
CA ILE A 16 12.07 -6.63 -4.68
C ILE A 16 13.52 -7.04 -4.82
N GLU A 17 13.99 -7.20 -6.06
CA GLU A 17 15.38 -7.60 -6.30
C GLU A 17 16.34 -6.44 -6.00
N ILE A 18 16.00 -5.19 -6.36
CA ILE A 18 16.83 -4.02 -6.09
C ILE A 18 17.01 -3.83 -4.57
N VAL A 19 15.92 -3.91 -3.79
CA VAL A 19 16.01 -3.87 -2.31
C VAL A 19 16.81 -5.04 -1.78
N SER A 20 16.60 -6.26 -2.31
CA SER A 20 17.34 -7.45 -1.89
C SER A 20 18.84 -7.34 -2.15
N GLU A 21 19.24 -6.77 -3.30
CA GLU A 21 20.66 -6.52 -3.63
C GLU A 21 21.26 -5.48 -2.69
N ASN A 22 20.54 -4.38 -2.40
CA ASN A 22 21.01 -3.38 -1.45
C ASN A 22 21.16 -3.96 -0.03
N LEU A 23 20.22 -4.80 0.42
CA LEU A 23 20.36 -5.52 1.69
C LEU A 23 21.60 -6.42 1.71
N ARG A 24 21.88 -7.16 0.63
CA ARG A 24 23.09 -8.00 0.52
C ARG A 24 24.38 -7.17 0.53
N LYS A 25 24.39 -6.01 -0.16
CA LYS A 25 25.53 -5.06 -0.12
C LYS A 25 25.80 -4.53 1.29
N LEU A 26 24.76 -4.45 2.13
CA LEU A 26 24.82 -4.06 3.54
C LEU A 26 24.99 -5.26 4.50
N ASP A 27 25.54 -6.37 4.00
CA ASP A 27 25.81 -7.60 4.76
C ASP A 27 24.58 -8.19 5.47
N ALA A 28 23.41 -8.14 4.83
CA ALA A 28 22.21 -8.79 5.32
C ALA A 28 21.85 -10.04 4.53
N ARG A 29 21.31 -11.04 5.23
CA ARG A 29 20.68 -12.22 4.62
C ARG A 29 19.22 -11.94 4.34
N VAL A 30 18.81 -12.09 3.08
CA VAL A 30 17.43 -11.92 2.64
C VAL A 30 16.71 -13.26 2.63
N ILE A 31 15.56 -13.33 3.30
CA ILE A 31 14.60 -14.43 3.22
C ILE A 31 13.38 -13.89 2.46
N ARG A 32 13.14 -14.38 1.24
CA ARG A 32 11.97 -14.03 0.44
C ARG A 32 10.87 -15.07 0.64
N PHE A 33 9.69 -14.63 1.08
CA PHE A 33 8.51 -15.47 1.22
C PHE A 33 7.45 -15.02 0.19
N ASN A 34 7.27 -15.86 -0.84
CA ASN A 34 6.27 -15.64 -1.88
C ASN A 34 4.94 -16.27 -1.44
N VAL A 35 4.00 -15.44 -0.99
CA VAL A 35 2.75 -15.89 -0.37
C VAL A 35 1.75 -16.54 -1.33
N ASP A 36 1.87 -16.26 -2.62
CA ASP A 36 1.09 -16.92 -3.67
C ASP A 36 1.40 -18.43 -3.78
N LEU A 37 2.60 -18.85 -3.36
CA LEU A 37 3.00 -20.26 -3.31
C LEU A 37 2.66 -20.93 -1.95
N TYR A 38 2.19 -20.21 -0.96
CA TYR A 38 1.78 -20.73 0.33
C TYR A 38 0.28 -21.04 0.32
N PRO A 39 -0.20 -22.21 0.79
CA PRO A 39 0.54 -23.27 1.47
C PRO A 39 1.04 -24.39 0.56
N LEU A 40 0.92 -24.28 -0.77
CA LEU A 40 1.18 -25.41 -1.68
C LEU A 40 2.66 -25.78 -1.79
N GLU A 41 3.57 -24.80 -1.77
CA GLU A 41 5.01 -25.04 -1.85
C GLU A 41 5.77 -24.65 -0.58
N TYR A 42 5.17 -23.82 0.28
CA TYR A 42 5.73 -23.43 1.57
C TYR A 42 4.99 -24.11 2.71
N SER A 43 5.71 -24.47 3.77
CA SER A 43 5.12 -24.79 5.07
C SER A 43 5.53 -23.71 6.07
N LEU A 44 4.56 -23.12 6.76
CA LEU A 44 4.78 -22.16 7.86
C LEU A 44 4.36 -22.81 9.17
N SER A 45 5.29 -22.91 10.11
CA SER A 45 5.04 -23.48 11.44
C SER A 45 5.30 -22.45 12.53
N THR A 46 4.34 -22.26 13.41
CA THR A 46 4.47 -21.44 14.61
C THR A 46 4.21 -22.32 15.84
N CYS A 47 5.21 -22.49 16.68
CA CYS A 47 5.15 -23.35 17.87
C CYS A 47 5.48 -22.52 19.12
N TYR A 48 4.59 -22.52 20.12
CA TYR A 48 4.86 -21.88 21.40
C TYR A 48 5.44 -22.89 22.37
N GLN A 49 6.71 -22.73 22.73
CA GLN A 49 7.43 -23.61 23.61
C GLN A 49 8.34 -22.80 24.53
N ASP A 50 8.43 -23.19 25.81
CA ASP A 50 9.29 -22.55 26.81
C ASP A 50 9.11 -21.02 26.91
N GLY A 51 7.85 -20.54 26.77
CA GLY A 51 7.51 -19.13 26.86
C GLY A 51 7.80 -18.31 25.62
N GLN A 52 8.20 -18.94 24.52
CA GLN A 52 8.58 -18.24 23.28
C GLN A 52 7.96 -18.88 22.04
N TRP A 53 7.71 -18.06 21.03
CA TRP A 53 7.33 -18.52 19.70
C TRP A 53 8.57 -18.94 18.91
N GLN A 54 8.55 -20.17 18.39
CA GLN A 54 9.48 -20.66 17.39
C GLN A 54 8.77 -20.69 16.05
N ILE A 55 9.32 -19.98 15.07
CA ILE A 55 8.67 -19.77 13.77
C ILE A 55 9.61 -20.28 12.69
N PHE A 56 9.09 -21.17 11.83
CA PHE A 56 9.84 -21.81 10.76
C PHE A 56 9.10 -21.68 9.44
N LEU A 57 9.86 -21.41 8.38
CA LEU A 57 9.41 -21.42 7.01
C LEU A 57 10.20 -22.47 6.23
N ASP A 58 9.49 -23.49 5.74
CA ASP A 58 10.09 -24.56 4.95
C ASP A 58 9.72 -24.38 3.49
N HIS A 59 10.71 -24.47 2.58
CA HIS A 59 10.53 -24.39 1.13
C HIS A 59 11.60 -25.20 0.41
N LYS A 60 11.18 -26.13 -0.44
CA LYS A 60 12.08 -26.95 -1.29
C LYS A 60 13.24 -27.59 -0.49
N GLY A 61 12.94 -28.13 0.67
CA GLY A 61 13.91 -28.79 1.54
C GLY A 61 14.81 -27.85 2.36
N THR A 62 14.64 -26.54 2.22
CA THR A 62 15.34 -25.56 3.07
C THR A 62 14.42 -25.08 4.18
N ARG A 63 14.91 -25.13 5.42
CA ARG A 63 14.22 -24.64 6.60
C ARG A 63 14.83 -23.32 7.06
N GLU A 64 14.03 -22.28 7.11
CA GLU A 64 14.40 -20.95 7.62
C GLU A 64 13.78 -20.71 8.98
N THR A 65 14.58 -20.20 9.92
CA THR A 65 14.13 -19.72 11.21
C THR A 65 13.73 -18.26 11.09
N LEU A 66 12.48 -17.91 11.47
CA LEU A 66 11.96 -16.55 11.36
C LEU A 66 11.89 -15.78 12.68
N HIS A 67 11.90 -16.46 13.84
CA HIS A 67 11.84 -15.78 15.14
C HIS A 67 13.10 -14.95 15.47
N ASP A 68 14.18 -15.11 14.72
CA ASP A 68 15.45 -14.38 14.85
C ASP A 68 15.69 -13.36 13.71
N VAL A 69 14.66 -13.03 12.92
CA VAL A 69 14.78 -11.99 11.90
C VAL A 69 14.92 -10.61 12.54
N ALA A 70 15.84 -9.80 12.00
CA ALA A 70 16.10 -8.45 12.50
C ALA A 70 15.05 -7.43 11.99
N ALA A 71 14.50 -7.69 10.81
CA ALA A 71 13.48 -6.81 10.22
C ALA A 71 12.56 -7.56 9.26
N VAL A 72 11.36 -7.00 9.07
CA VAL A 72 10.38 -7.46 8.08
C VAL A 72 10.00 -6.33 7.15
N TRP A 73 9.96 -6.62 5.87
CA TRP A 73 9.29 -5.83 4.87
C TRP A 73 8.06 -6.59 4.36
N TYR A 74 6.88 -6.27 4.93
CA TYR A 74 5.62 -6.70 4.37
C TYR A 74 5.29 -5.81 3.18
N ARG A 75 5.61 -6.30 1.98
CA ARG A 75 5.38 -5.55 0.74
C ARG A 75 3.94 -5.69 0.29
N ARG A 76 3.47 -6.93 0.15
CA ARG A 76 2.08 -7.24 -0.21
C ARG A 76 1.79 -8.74 -0.12
N SER A 77 0.51 -9.07 -0.10
CA SER A 77 0.01 -10.46 -0.09
C SER A 77 -1.02 -10.73 -1.19
N HIS A 78 -0.82 -10.16 -2.37
CA HIS A 78 -1.67 -10.43 -3.52
C HIS A 78 -1.57 -11.91 -3.89
N ASN A 79 -2.70 -12.48 -4.29
CA ASN A 79 -2.83 -13.89 -4.69
C ASN A 79 -2.37 -14.88 -3.60
N LEU A 80 -2.50 -14.51 -2.31
CA LEU A 80 -2.25 -15.43 -1.20
C LEU A 80 -3.01 -16.74 -1.43
N ALA A 81 -2.28 -17.86 -1.42
CA ALA A 81 -2.77 -19.20 -1.68
C ALA A 81 -3.31 -19.42 -3.12
N ASP A 82 -2.64 -18.81 -4.11
CA ASP A 82 -2.98 -19.05 -5.53
C ASP A 82 -2.93 -20.55 -5.86
N GLY A 83 -3.90 -21.01 -6.64
CA GLY A 83 -4.02 -22.41 -7.03
C GLY A 83 -4.64 -23.35 -6.00
N LEU A 84 -5.01 -22.86 -4.80
CA LEU A 84 -5.65 -23.69 -3.78
C LEU A 84 -6.96 -24.35 -4.29
N ASN A 85 -7.69 -23.66 -5.16
CA ASN A 85 -8.90 -24.17 -5.82
C ASN A 85 -8.66 -25.33 -6.79
N LYS A 86 -7.41 -25.66 -7.10
CA LYS A 86 -7.05 -26.84 -7.94
C LYS A 86 -6.86 -28.10 -7.12
N VAL A 87 -6.73 -27.98 -5.79
CA VAL A 87 -6.43 -29.08 -4.88
C VAL A 87 -7.46 -29.27 -3.75
N LEU A 88 -8.32 -28.28 -3.53
CA LEU A 88 -9.42 -28.34 -2.56
C LEU A 88 -10.76 -28.20 -3.25
N GLU A 89 -11.75 -28.91 -2.71
CA GLU A 89 -13.14 -28.79 -3.13
C GLU A 89 -13.71 -27.41 -2.74
N PRO A 90 -14.66 -26.85 -3.53
CA PRO A 90 -15.17 -25.50 -3.33
C PRO A 90 -15.72 -25.23 -1.91
N GLU A 91 -16.29 -26.22 -1.26
CA GLU A 91 -16.88 -26.09 0.09
C GLU A 91 -15.83 -25.79 1.18
N TYR A 92 -14.58 -26.18 0.99
CA TYR A 92 -13.49 -25.96 1.97
C TYR A 92 -12.69 -24.68 1.69
N LEU A 93 -12.77 -24.09 0.49
CA LEU A 93 -11.89 -22.99 0.06
C LEU A 93 -11.98 -21.78 0.98
N SER A 94 -13.19 -21.34 1.34
CA SER A 94 -13.37 -20.14 2.17
C SER A 94 -12.74 -20.33 3.54
N SER A 95 -12.96 -21.48 4.18
CA SER A 95 -12.39 -21.78 5.49
C SER A 95 -10.87 -21.89 5.45
N ALA A 96 -10.34 -22.58 4.43
CA ALA A 96 -8.89 -22.74 4.25
C ALA A 96 -8.21 -21.39 3.99
N HIS A 97 -8.77 -20.52 3.14
CA HIS A 97 -8.27 -19.15 2.96
C HIS A 97 -8.30 -18.35 4.27
N GLY A 98 -9.35 -18.52 5.09
CA GLY A 98 -9.44 -17.90 6.41
C GLY A 98 -8.26 -18.29 7.31
N GLU A 99 -8.01 -19.60 7.45
CA GLU A 99 -6.90 -20.11 8.28
C GLU A 99 -5.51 -19.72 7.75
N ILE A 100 -5.32 -19.76 6.43
CA ILE A 100 -4.08 -19.31 5.77
C ILE A 100 -3.79 -17.84 6.09
N ARG A 101 -4.80 -16.98 5.96
CA ARG A 101 -4.68 -15.54 6.29
C ARG A 101 -4.39 -15.32 7.76
N GLN A 102 -5.12 -16.00 8.63
CA GLN A 102 -4.95 -15.87 10.09
C GLN A 102 -3.55 -16.32 10.51
N THR A 103 -3.05 -17.42 9.95
CA THR A 103 -1.70 -17.92 10.23
C THR A 103 -0.61 -16.96 9.79
N LEU A 104 -0.69 -16.44 8.55
CA LEU A 104 0.29 -15.50 8.01
C LEU A 104 0.33 -14.20 8.82
N PHE A 105 -0.83 -13.58 9.03
CA PHE A 105 -0.88 -12.28 9.71
C PHE A 105 -0.68 -12.39 11.22
N GLY A 106 -1.11 -13.49 11.84
CA GLY A 106 -0.80 -13.79 13.24
C GLY A 106 0.70 -13.96 13.46
N MET A 107 1.38 -14.67 12.57
CA MET A 107 2.84 -14.78 12.58
C MET A 107 3.51 -13.40 12.49
N LEU A 108 3.08 -12.55 11.54
CA LEU A 108 3.65 -11.21 11.36
C LEU A 108 3.51 -10.32 12.60
N GLU A 109 2.33 -10.30 13.21
CA GLU A 109 2.09 -9.53 14.43
C GLU A 109 2.86 -10.10 15.63
N GLY A 110 3.08 -11.41 15.64
CA GLY A 110 3.85 -12.10 16.67
C GLY A 110 5.37 -11.93 16.59
N LEU A 111 5.92 -11.44 15.47
CA LEU A 111 7.35 -11.19 15.32
C LEU A 111 7.79 -9.94 16.10
N HIS A 112 8.70 -10.12 17.05
CA HIS A 112 9.28 -9.05 17.87
C HIS A 112 10.52 -8.43 17.21
N CYS A 113 10.36 -7.89 16.02
CA CYS A 113 11.42 -7.22 15.26
C CYS A 113 10.92 -5.94 14.62
N PHE A 114 11.84 -5.18 14.04
CA PHE A 114 11.45 -4.01 13.25
C PHE A 114 10.64 -4.44 12.03
N GLN A 115 9.52 -3.78 11.80
CA GLN A 115 8.73 -3.90 10.58
C GLN A 115 8.58 -2.50 9.98
N ILE A 116 8.80 -2.34 8.69
CA ILE A 116 8.73 -1.02 8.03
C ILE A 116 7.34 -0.40 8.16
N GLY A 117 6.33 -1.23 8.33
CA GLY A 117 4.97 -0.97 8.81
C GLY A 117 4.35 -2.31 9.24
N ARG A 118 3.63 -2.34 10.35
CA ARG A 118 2.92 -3.54 10.80
C ARG A 118 1.66 -3.77 9.99
N PHE A 119 1.26 -5.01 9.85
CA PHE A 119 0.03 -5.34 9.12
C PHE A 119 -1.21 -4.66 9.72
N SER A 120 -1.30 -4.58 11.06
CA SER A 120 -2.39 -3.88 11.75
C SER A 120 -2.45 -2.39 11.40
N GLN A 121 -1.31 -1.72 11.22
CA GLN A 121 -1.23 -0.33 10.78
C GLN A 121 -1.64 -0.18 9.31
N TYR A 122 -1.28 -1.13 8.47
CA TYR A 122 -1.70 -1.16 7.06
C TYR A 122 -3.21 -1.32 6.95
N ARG A 123 -3.82 -2.18 7.77
CA ARG A 123 -5.28 -2.32 7.84
C ARG A 123 -5.98 -1.03 8.27
N ARG A 124 -5.38 -0.27 9.17
CA ARG A 124 -5.88 1.05 9.56
C ARG A 124 -5.82 2.05 8.39
N LEU A 125 -4.77 1.99 7.57
CA LEU A 125 -4.63 2.81 6.37
C LEU A 125 -5.64 2.46 5.24
N ASP A 126 -6.31 1.32 5.29
CA ASP A 126 -7.34 1.00 4.30
C ASP A 126 -8.60 1.90 4.45
N SER A 127 -8.83 2.53 5.62
CA SER A 127 -9.97 3.42 5.84
C SER A 127 -9.74 4.79 5.20
N LYS A 128 -10.47 5.07 4.11
CA LYS A 128 -10.43 6.36 3.42
C LYS A 128 -11.02 7.48 4.29
N GLU A 129 -12.05 7.17 5.09
CA GLU A 129 -12.66 8.10 6.02
C GLU A 129 -11.65 8.58 7.08
N GLU A 130 -10.87 7.65 7.65
CA GLU A 130 -9.85 7.99 8.63
C GLU A 130 -8.71 8.79 7.98
N GLN A 131 -8.28 8.42 6.77
CA GLN A 131 -7.25 9.15 6.03
C GLN A 131 -7.64 10.62 5.83
N MET A 132 -8.85 10.88 5.32
CA MET A 132 -9.36 12.24 5.09
C MET A 132 -9.44 13.04 6.40
N LYS A 133 -9.99 12.43 7.46
CA LYS A 133 -10.10 13.06 8.77
C LYS A 133 -8.74 13.46 9.36
N ILE A 134 -7.75 12.56 9.30
CA ILE A 134 -6.40 12.82 9.83
C ILE A 134 -5.70 13.87 8.97
N ALA A 135 -5.72 13.74 7.65
CA ALA A 135 -5.10 14.70 6.73
C ALA A 135 -5.66 16.11 6.93
N SER A 136 -6.99 16.25 6.99
CA SER A 136 -7.65 17.53 7.29
C SER A 136 -7.27 18.07 8.67
N GLY A 137 -7.23 17.22 9.70
CA GLY A 137 -6.81 17.60 11.06
C GLY A 137 -5.35 18.06 11.14
N LEU A 138 -4.49 17.63 10.23
CA LEU A 138 -3.12 18.10 10.08
C LEU A 138 -3.00 19.36 9.20
N GLY A 139 -4.13 19.89 8.71
CA GLY A 139 -4.18 21.09 7.87
C GLY A 139 -3.84 20.84 6.40
N LEU A 140 -3.92 19.61 5.91
CA LEU A 140 -3.92 19.32 4.47
C LEU A 140 -5.31 19.61 3.91
N LYS A 141 -5.40 20.18 2.71
CA LYS A 141 -6.67 20.23 1.99
C LYS A 141 -7.04 18.82 1.53
N VAL A 142 -8.30 18.48 1.66
CA VAL A 142 -8.88 17.23 1.16
C VAL A 142 -10.10 17.58 0.31
N PRO A 143 -10.37 16.85 -0.77
CA PRO A 143 -11.57 17.11 -1.56
C PRO A 143 -12.83 16.66 -0.80
N ASP A 144 -13.94 17.36 -1.03
CA ASP A 144 -15.24 16.92 -0.53
C ASP A 144 -15.51 15.49 -0.99
N THR A 145 -15.96 14.65 -0.06
CA THR A 145 -16.03 13.20 -0.29
C THR A 145 -17.30 12.61 0.31
N CYS A 146 -17.98 11.76 -0.45
CA CYS A 146 -19.12 10.96 -0.02
C CYS A 146 -18.89 9.49 -0.36
N ILE A 147 -18.97 8.62 0.63
CA ILE A 147 -18.93 7.16 0.44
C ILE A 147 -20.32 6.63 0.71
N THR A 148 -20.99 6.09 -0.30
CA THR A 148 -22.39 5.69 -0.18
C THR A 148 -22.76 4.57 -1.14
N ASN A 149 -23.80 3.81 -0.76
CA ASN A 149 -24.58 2.96 -1.66
C ASN A 149 -26.01 3.49 -1.88
N SER A 150 -26.31 4.72 -1.43
CA SER A 150 -27.59 5.37 -1.67
C SER A 150 -27.55 6.17 -2.98
N PRO A 151 -28.37 5.82 -3.98
CA PRO A 151 -28.49 6.60 -5.20
C PRO A 151 -28.89 8.06 -4.94
N GLU A 152 -29.74 8.28 -3.95
CA GLU A 152 -30.20 9.62 -3.60
C GLU A 152 -29.08 10.48 -3.03
N GLU A 153 -28.28 9.96 -2.10
CA GLU A 153 -27.12 10.69 -1.55
C GLU A 153 -26.08 10.97 -2.62
N ALA A 154 -25.83 10.02 -3.53
CA ALA A 154 -24.91 10.24 -4.65
C ALA A 154 -25.40 11.36 -5.57
N ARG A 155 -26.70 11.40 -5.90
CA ARG A 155 -27.29 12.51 -6.69
C ARG A 155 -27.16 13.86 -5.98
N ARG A 156 -27.45 13.91 -4.68
CA ARG A 156 -27.30 15.15 -3.87
C ARG A 156 -25.86 15.63 -3.90
N PHE A 157 -24.90 14.69 -3.72
CA PHE A 157 -23.49 15.04 -3.76
C PHE A 157 -23.07 15.64 -5.10
N VAL A 158 -23.44 14.98 -6.21
CA VAL A 158 -23.13 15.46 -7.57
C VAL A 158 -23.76 16.83 -7.85
N GLN A 159 -25.02 17.04 -7.44
CA GLN A 159 -25.73 18.33 -7.59
C GLN A 159 -25.08 19.46 -6.78
N ALA A 160 -24.50 19.14 -5.61
CA ALA A 160 -23.80 20.13 -4.79
C ALA A 160 -22.41 20.53 -5.38
N HIS A 161 -21.90 19.78 -6.35
CA HIS A 161 -20.60 20.03 -6.98
C HIS A 161 -20.74 20.31 -8.49
N PRO A 162 -21.24 21.49 -8.90
CA PRO A 162 -21.50 21.83 -10.31
C PRO A 162 -20.23 21.91 -11.15
N ALA A 163 -19.05 22.11 -10.54
CA ALA A 163 -17.76 22.04 -11.23
C ALA A 163 -17.38 20.60 -11.63
N GLY A 164 -18.11 19.60 -11.14
CA GLY A 164 -17.97 18.20 -11.46
C GLY A 164 -17.70 17.32 -10.25
N ALA A 165 -18.03 16.06 -10.38
CA ALA A 165 -17.72 15.02 -9.43
C ALA A 165 -17.08 13.81 -10.13
N ILE A 166 -16.30 13.04 -9.37
CA ILE A 166 -15.71 11.78 -9.82
C ILE A 166 -16.22 10.64 -8.95
N ALA A 167 -16.26 9.44 -9.51
CA ALA A 167 -16.48 8.21 -8.77
C ALA A 167 -15.26 7.30 -8.86
N LYS A 168 -14.91 6.67 -7.75
CA LYS A 168 -13.81 5.71 -7.67
C LYS A 168 -14.13 4.59 -6.69
N MET A 169 -13.47 3.46 -6.87
CA MET A 169 -13.53 2.35 -5.93
C MET A 169 -12.70 2.68 -4.68
N GLN A 170 -13.11 2.18 -3.52
CA GLN A 170 -12.36 2.34 -2.27
C GLN A 170 -11.13 1.44 -2.20
N SER A 171 -11.18 0.31 -2.89
CA SER A 171 -10.08 -0.66 -2.99
C SER A 171 -9.69 -0.88 -4.44
N SER A 172 -8.53 -1.50 -4.67
CA SER A 172 -8.18 -1.97 -6.02
C SER A 172 -9.26 -2.97 -6.46
N PHE A 173 -9.86 -2.69 -7.59
CA PHE A 173 -11.00 -3.43 -8.10
C PHE A 173 -10.78 -3.81 -9.57
N ALA A 174 -10.95 -5.09 -9.85
CA ALA A 174 -10.94 -5.60 -11.21
C ALA A 174 -12.22 -6.41 -11.46
N ILE A 175 -12.80 -6.23 -12.63
CA ILE A 175 -13.92 -7.03 -13.11
C ILE A 175 -13.37 -8.04 -14.11
N TYR A 176 -13.70 -9.31 -13.92
CA TYR A 176 -13.35 -10.36 -14.87
C TYR A 176 -14.53 -10.58 -15.83
N ARG A 177 -14.32 -10.30 -17.12
CA ARG A 177 -15.27 -10.58 -18.19
C ARG A 177 -14.63 -11.55 -19.15
N GLU A 178 -15.25 -12.70 -19.36
CA GLU A 178 -14.75 -13.75 -20.27
C GLU A 178 -13.28 -14.16 -19.99
N GLY A 179 -12.87 -14.13 -18.69
CA GLY A 179 -11.50 -14.43 -18.26
C GLY A 179 -10.51 -13.30 -18.43
N VAL A 180 -10.92 -12.13 -18.94
CA VAL A 180 -10.08 -10.94 -19.08
C VAL A 180 -10.30 -10.00 -17.89
N GLU A 181 -9.21 -9.57 -17.29
CA GLU A 181 -9.21 -8.60 -16.19
C GLU A 181 -9.42 -7.18 -16.71
N HIS A 182 -10.43 -6.50 -16.17
CA HIS A 182 -10.73 -5.09 -16.44
C HIS A 182 -10.58 -4.29 -15.14
N VAL A 183 -9.57 -3.46 -15.08
CA VAL A 183 -9.35 -2.54 -13.95
C VAL A 183 -10.36 -1.39 -14.00
N VAL A 184 -11.00 -1.11 -12.87
CA VAL A 184 -11.92 0.03 -12.75
C VAL A 184 -11.13 1.26 -12.27
N PHE A 185 -11.01 2.25 -13.13
CA PHE A 185 -10.35 3.53 -12.86
C PHE A 185 -11.33 4.57 -12.32
N THR A 186 -10.79 5.70 -11.87
CA THR A 186 -11.57 6.89 -11.55
C THR A 186 -12.30 7.40 -12.80
N ASN A 187 -13.58 7.73 -12.67
CA ASN A 187 -14.42 8.25 -13.74
C ASN A 187 -15.07 9.57 -13.32
N VAL A 188 -15.17 10.50 -14.26
CA VAL A 188 -16.04 11.69 -14.11
C VAL A 188 -17.48 11.21 -14.17
N ILE A 189 -18.33 11.73 -13.30
CA ILE A 189 -19.77 11.47 -13.31
C ILE A 189 -20.42 12.38 -14.38
N THR A 190 -21.14 11.75 -15.29
CA THR A 190 -21.95 12.40 -16.34
C THR A 190 -23.44 12.18 -16.07
N GLU A 191 -24.30 12.86 -16.82
CA GLU A 191 -25.75 12.65 -16.75
C GLU A 191 -26.12 11.19 -17.04
N ASP A 192 -25.50 10.56 -18.04
CA ASP A 192 -25.73 9.15 -18.39
C ASP A 192 -25.43 8.20 -17.21
N ASN A 193 -24.41 8.53 -16.38
CA ASN A 193 -24.11 7.75 -15.18
C ASN A 193 -25.21 7.88 -14.12
N LEU A 194 -25.84 9.07 -14.03
CA LEU A 194 -26.95 9.29 -13.10
C LEU A 194 -28.22 8.52 -13.49
N ASP A 195 -28.42 8.25 -14.77
CA ASP A 195 -29.55 7.43 -15.26
C ASP A 195 -29.48 5.98 -14.78
N THR A 196 -28.27 5.46 -14.58
CA THR A 196 -28.02 4.08 -14.14
C THR A 196 -27.63 3.96 -12.68
N ILE A 197 -27.67 5.05 -11.92
CA ILE A 197 -27.12 5.12 -10.53
C ILE A 197 -27.87 4.23 -9.55
N GLU A 198 -29.08 3.74 -9.87
CA GLU A 198 -29.84 2.83 -8.99
C GLU A 198 -29.10 1.54 -8.66
N THR A 199 -28.16 1.11 -9.54
CA THR A 199 -27.32 -0.05 -9.29
C THR A 199 -26.33 0.14 -8.15
N LEU A 200 -26.08 1.39 -7.73
CA LEU A 200 -25.22 1.75 -6.61
C LEU A 200 -25.64 1.06 -5.30
N GLN A 201 -26.95 0.79 -5.14
CA GLN A 201 -27.48 0.10 -3.94
C GLN A 201 -26.77 -1.24 -3.65
N TYR A 202 -26.19 -1.88 -4.65
CA TYR A 202 -25.53 -3.18 -4.54
C TYR A 202 -24.03 -3.09 -4.26
N CYS A 203 -23.40 -1.93 -4.48
CA CYS A 203 -21.96 -1.76 -4.31
C CYS A 203 -21.63 -0.32 -3.90
N PRO A 204 -21.25 -0.07 -2.65
CA PRO A 204 -20.83 1.27 -2.23
C PRO A 204 -19.67 1.79 -3.07
N MET A 205 -19.72 3.07 -3.42
CA MET A 205 -18.65 3.77 -4.15
C MET A 205 -18.26 5.06 -3.43
N GLN A 206 -17.06 5.53 -3.70
CA GLN A 206 -16.59 6.83 -3.24
C GLN A 206 -16.83 7.86 -4.35
N PHE A 207 -17.62 8.88 -4.03
CA PHE A 207 -17.79 10.10 -4.81
C PHE A 207 -16.91 11.20 -4.24
N GLN A 208 -16.31 12.00 -5.09
CA GLN A 208 -15.41 13.06 -4.66
C GLN A 208 -15.56 14.25 -5.59
N GLU A 209 -15.42 15.49 -5.06
CA GLU A 209 -15.39 16.66 -5.91
C GLU A 209 -14.23 16.54 -6.92
N LYS A 210 -14.46 17.01 -8.13
CA LYS A 210 -13.44 17.01 -9.17
C LYS A 210 -12.54 18.22 -8.99
N ILE A 211 -11.31 17.98 -8.53
CA ILE A 211 -10.29 19.02 -8.44
C ILE A 211 -9.69 19.25 -9.84
N GLU A 212 -9.64 20.51 -10.27
CA GLU A 212 -8.88 20.88 -11.45
C GLU A 212 -7.39 20.64 -11.21
N LYS A 213 -6.70 20.04 -12.17
CA LYS A 213 -5.32 19.62 -12.00
C LYS A 213 -4.38 20.51 -12.81
N ALA A 214 -3.43 21.16 -12.17
CA ALA A 214 -2.22 21.66 -12.82
C ALA A 214 -1.15 20.56 -12.85
N ARG A 215 -1.05 19.77 -11.77
CA ARG A 215 -0.09 18.65 -11.64
C ARG A 215 -0.66 17.58 -10.71
N GLU A 216 -0.22 16.33 -10.94
CA GLU A 216 -0.35 15.25 -9.96
C GLU A 216 1.02 14.98 -9.35
N LEU A 217 1.05 14.79 -8.02
CA LEU A 217 2.26 14.45 -7.29
C LEU A 217 2.16 13.02 -6.76
N ARG A 218 3.23 12.27 -6.95
CA ARG A 218 3.47 11.01 -6.27
C ARG A 218 4.63 11.20 -5.30
N ILE A 219 4.36 11.04 -4.01
CA ILE A 219 5.33 11.23 -2.95
C ILE A 219 5.56 9.89 -2.28
N THR A 220 6.82 9.44 -2.25
CA THR A 220 7.22 8.23 -1.52
C THR A 220 8.05 8.66 -0.32
N ILE A 221 7.59 8.28 0.89
CA ILE A 221 8.29 8.54 2.15
C ILE A 221 8.84 7.23 2.67
N VAL A 222 10.15 7.22 3.01
CA VAL A 222 10.84 6.06 3.60
C VAL A 222 11.68 6.54 4.79
N GLY A 223 11.23 6.22 6.00
CA GLY A 223 11.77 6.85 7.20
C GLY A 223 11.57 8.36 7.15
N ASP A 224 12.66 9.13 7.23
CA ASP A 224 12.63 10.59 7.11
C ASP A 224 12.85 11.10 5.68
N ALA A 225 13.22 10.22 4.75
CA ALA A 225 13.46 10.62 3.37
C ALA A 225 12.14 10.77 2.60
N VAL A 226 12.02 11.89 1.89
CA VAL A 226 10.85 12.24 1.08
C VAL A 226 11.27 12.36 -0.37
N TYR A 227 10.70 11.54 -1.24
CA TYR A 227 10.90 11.55 -2.68
C TYR A 227 9.60 12.01 -3.34
N CYS A 228 9.62 13.17 -3.96
CA CYS A 228 8.45 13.74 -4.60
C CYS A 228 8.68 13.92 -6.10
N PHE A 229 7.70 13.50 -6.88
CA PHE A 229 7.69 13.62 -8.32
C PHE A 229 6.36 14.19 -8.78
N ALA A 230 6.40 14.95 -9.87
CA ALA A 230 5.24 15.56 -10.48
C ALA A 230 5.05 15.06 -11.91
N VAL A 231 3.80 14.97 -12.34
CA VAL A 231 3.43 14.75 -13.75
C VAL A 231 2.31 15.71 -14.15
N ASP A 232 2.37 16.17 -15.38
CA ASP A 232 1.29 16.91 -16.02
C ASP A 232 0.40 15.96 -16.84
N SER A 233 -0.53 15.31 -16.14
CA SER A 233 -1.48 14.37 -16.76
C SER A 233 -2.47 15.05 -17.72
N GLN A 234 -2.57 16.39 -17.70
CA GLN A 234 -3.50 17.14 -18.54
C GLN A 234 -3.06 17.19 -20.02
N ARG A 235 -1.79 16.87 -20.30
CA ARG A 235 -1.25 16.79 -21.66
C ARG A 235 -1.76 15.61 -22.48
N ILE A 236 -2.24 14.56 -21.80
CA ILE A 236 -2.70 13.31 -22.44
C ILE A 236 -4.18 13.13 -22.15
N GLU A 237 -5.02 13.06 -23.19
CA GLU A 237 -6.50 13.09 -23.07
C GLU A 237 -7.03 12.02 -22.11
N ASN A 238 -6.58 10.77 -22.24
CA ASN A 238 -7.06 9.66 -21.42
C ASN A 238 -6.53 9.69 -19.98
N ALA A 239 -5.42 10.40 -19.73
CA ALA A 239 -4.81 10.53 -18.40
C ALA A 239 -5.41 11.66 -17.56
N LYS A 240 -6.21 12.55 -18.15
CA LYS A 240 -6.75 13.75 -17.48
C LYS A 240 -7.49 13.44 -16.18
N VAL A 241 -8.22 12.34 -16.11
CA VAL A 241 -9.00 11.94 -14.93
C VAL A 241 -8.19 11.04 -14.02
N ASP A 242 -7.52 10.05 -14.62
CA ASP A 242 -6.69 9.07 -13.89
C ASP A 242 -5.46 8.74 -14.76
N TRP A 243 -4.29 9.18 -14.33
CA TRP A 243 -3.03 9.00 -15.06
C TRP A 243 -2.70 7.53 -15.36
N ARG A 244 -3.20 6.60 -14.54
CA ARG A 244 -2.95 5.16 -14.68
C ARG A 244 -3.58 4.56 -15.95
N ARG A 245 -4.53 5.25 -16.59
CA ARG A 245 -5.16 4.78 -17.82
C ARG A 245 -4.20 4.67 -19.00
N GLU A 246 -3.22 5.59 -19.07
CA GLU A 246 -2.18 5.59 -20.11
C GLU A 246 -0.89 4.89 -19.66
N GLY A 247 -0.88 4.33 -18.48
CA GLY A 247 0.10 3.40 -17.92
C GLY A 247 1.55 3.67 -18.29
N LEU A 248 2.02 3.03 -19.37
CA LEU A 248 3.44 3.05 -19.72
C LEU A 248 3.92 4.38 -20.30
N GLU A 249 3.09 5.12 -21.04
CA GLU A 249 3.50 6.36 -21.72
C GLU A 249 3.80 7.50 -20.74
N LEU A 250 3.13 7.53 -19.58
CA LEU A 250 3.35 8.54 -18.56
C LEU A 250 4.46 8.17 -17.57
N LEU A 251 4.90 6.91 -17.51
CA LEU A 251 5.90 6.49 -16.51
C LEU A 251 7.24 7.23 -16.65
N GLU A 252 7.60 7.65 -17.86
CA GLU A 252 8.84 8.39 -18.15
C GLU A 252 8.68 9.92 -18.10
N GLN A 253 7.46 10.42 -17.86
CA GLN A 253 7.16 11.86 -17.86
C GLN A 253 7.09 12.46 -16.44
N TRP A 254 7.47 11.71 -15.44
CA TRP A 254 7.56 12.19 -14.07
C TRP A 254 8.88 12.92 -13.85
N ASP A 255 8.81 14.13 -13.32
CA ASP A 255 9.97 14.92 -12.96
C ASP A 255 10.09 15.04 -11.43
N PRO A 256 11.33 15.08 -10.88
CA PRO A 256 11.53 15.45 -9.49
C PRO A 256 10.86 16.79 -9.17
N TYR A 257 10.17 16.85 -8.05
CA TYR A 257 9.43 18.03 -7.61
C TYR A 257 9.83 18.43 -6.20
N GLU A 258 10.15 19.71 -6.00
CA GLU A 258 10.45 20.25 -4.69
C GLU A 258 9.15 20.58 -3.95
N LEU A 259 8.85 19.78 -2.93
CA LEU A 259 7.66 19.94 -2.12
C LEU A 259 7.85 21.09 -1.13
N PRO A 260 6.87 22.02 -0.99
CA PRO A 260 6.95 23.06 0.04
C PRO A 260 7.14 22.46 1.42
N GLU A 261 8.02 23.06 2.24
CA GLU A 261 8.38 22.49 3.55
C GLU A 261 7.16 22.30 4.46
N GLU A 262 6.20 23.24 4.43
CA GLU A 262 4.95 23.12 5.19
C GLU A 262 4.15 21.85 4.81
N ILE A 263 4.06 21.53 3.52
CA ILE A 263 3.36 20.32 3.07
C ILE A 263 4.14 19.08 3.48
N LYS A 264 5.45 19.09 3.28
CA LYS A 264 6.34 18.00 3.67
C LYS A 264 6.23 17.68 5.17
N GLU A 265 6.26 18.68 6.04
CA GLU A 265 6.08 18.51 7.49
C GLU A 265 4.73 17.86 7.84
N LYS A 266 3.64 18.31 7.20
CA LYS A 266 2.31 17.73 7.40
C LYS A 266 2.27 16.26 6.98
N LEU A 267 2.91 15.89 5.86
CA LEU A 267 2.98 14.51 5.41
C LEU A 267 3.85 13.64 6.33
N LEU A 268 4.96 14.17 6.82
CA LEU A 268 5.77 13.46 7.82
C LEU A 268 4.99 13.24 9.12
N ARG A 269 4.21 14.22 9.58
CA ARG A 269 3.31 14.05 10.73
C ARG A 269 2.19 13.02 10.45
N LEU A 270 1.70 12.93 9.22
CA LEU A 270 0.75 11.88 8.82
C LEU A 270 1.35 10.49 9.00
N MET A 271 2.63 10.31 8.60
CA MET A 271 3.36 9.06 8.83
C MET A 271 3.48 8.74 10.33
N ASP A 272 3.72 9.75 11.17
CA ASP A 272 3.82 9.58 12.64
C ASP A 272 2.49 9.14 13.25
N VAL A 273 1.37 9.74 12.82
CA VAL A 273 0.02 9.35 13.31
C VAL A 273 -0.30 7.90 12.98
N TYR A 274 0.12 7.43 11.80
CA TYR A 274 -0.06 6.03 11.40
C TYR A 274 1.05 5.11 11.92
N GLN A 275 2.12 5.65 12.49
CA GLN A 275 3.27 4.88 13.00
C GLN A 275 3.91 3.99 11.95
N ILE A 276 4.11 4.51 10.73
CA ILE A 276 4.68 3.79 9.59
C ILE A 276 5.97 4.43 9.11
N ASN A 277 6.82 3.62 8.49
CA ASN A 277 8.09 4.05 7.90
C ASN A 277 8.09 4.05 6.37
N TYR A 278 6.99 3.62 5.76
CA TYR A 278 6.79 3.66 4.32
C TYR A 278 5.38 4.12 3.99
N GLY A 279 5.27 5.05 3.05
CA GLY A 279 3.99 5.49 2.51
C GLY A 279 4.15 6.11 1.13
N ALA A 280 3.27 5.72 0.21
CA ALA A 280 3.14 6.34 -1.11
C ALA A 280 1.89 7.19 -1.13
N ILE A 281 2.06 8.50 -1.33
CA ILE A 281 1.02 9.52 -1.16
C ILE A 281 0.71 10.15 -2.51
N ASP A 282 -0.57 10.33 -2.78
CA ASP A 282 -1.08 11.00 -3.98
C ASP A 282 -1.65 12.37 -3.61
N ILE A 283 -1.19 13.41 -4.31
CA ILE A 283 -1.63 14.81 -4.15
C ILE A 283 -1.94 15.39 -5.53
N ILE A 284 -2.99 16.22 -5.61
CA ILE A 284 -3.23 17.11 -6.75
C ILE A 284 -2.78 18.52 -6.36
N VAL A 285 -2.07 19.19 -7.28
CA VAL A 285 -1.87 20.64 -7.23
C VAL A 285 -2.81 21.27 -8.24
N ASN A 286 -3.69 22.17 -7.77
CA ASN A 286 -4.61 22.88 -8.64
C ASN A 286 -3.94 24.08 -9.33
N PRO A 287 -4.60 24.76 -10.31
CA PRO A 287 -4.04 25.94 -10.98
C PRO A 287 -3.69 27.09 -10.03
N GLU A 288 -4.34 27.20 -8.88
CA GLU A 288 -4.10 28.21 -7.84
C GLU A 288 -2.89 27.88 -6.98
N GLY A 289 -2.26 26.71 -7.18
CA GLY A 289 -1.11 26.24 -6.41
C GLY A 289 -1.47 25.63 -5.06
N GLU A 290 -2.70 25.20 -4.86
CA GLU A 290 -3.16 24.55 -3.65
C GLU A 290 -2.99 23.03 -3.74
N TYR A 291 -2.59 22.40 -2.61
CA TYR A 291 -2.26 20.98 -2.51
C TYR A 291 -3.42 20.20 -1.91
N TYR A 292 -4.04 19.33 -2.67
CA TYR A 292 -5.14 18.45 -2.25
C TYR A 292 -4.65 17.04 -2.01
N PHE A 293 -4.66 16.60 -0.77
CA PHE A 293 -4.34 15.22 -0.40
C PHE A 293 -5.45 14.28 -0.88
N LEU A 294 -5.07 13.22 -1.57
CA LEU A 294 -6.02 12.22 -2.08
C LEU A 294 -6.00 10.94 -1.24
N GLU A 295 -4.83 10.37 -1.04
CA GLU A 295 -4.66 9.13 -0.28
C GLU A 295 -3.19 8.87 0.08
N ILE A 296 -2.99 7.97 1.06
CA ILE A 296 -1.73 7.33 1.36
C ILE A 296 -1.87 5.82 1.26
N ASN A 297 -0.91 5.16 0.60
CA ASN A 297 -0.86 3.71 0.39
C ASN A 297 0.39 3.13 1.04
N SER A 298 0.21 2.21 2.00
CA SER A 298 1.31 1.54 2.71
C SER A 298 2.09 0.52 1.86
N ALA A 299 1.49 0.05 0.77
CA ALA A 299 2.11 -0.86 -0.20
C ALA A 299 2.14 -0.26 -1.62
N GLY A 300 2.09 1.08 -1.73
CA GLY A 300 2.03 1.79 -2.99
C GLY A 300 3.26 1.51 -3.87
N GLU A 301 3.03 1.55 -5.17
CA GLU A 301 4.09 1.36 -6.17
C GLU A 301 4.97 2.59 -6.29
N TYR A 302 6.26 2.35 -6.56
CA TYR A 302 7.26 3.41 -6.74
C TYR A 302 8.33 3.06 -7.80
N PHE A 303 8.27 1.89 -8.43
CA PHE A 303 9.35 1.35 -9.27
C PHE A 303 9.75 2.26 -10.44
N TRP A 304 8.78 2.92 -11.07
CA TRP A 304 9.08 3.84 -12.17
C TRP A 304 9.81 5.10 -11.70
N LEU A 305 9.49 5.60 -10.49
CA LEU A 305 10.15 6.75 -9.89
C LEU A 305 11.57 6.39 -9.43
N ASP A 306 11.72 5.18 -8.90
CA ASP A 306 13.02 4.67 -8.44
C ASP A 306 14.02 4.52 -9.60
N ARG A 307 13.52 4.16 -10.80
CA ARG A 307 14.34 4.15 -12.03
C ARG A 307 14.87 5.54 -12.37
N LEU A 308 14.06 6.58 -12.25
CA LEU A 308 14.44 7.97 -12.55
C LEU A 308 15.59 8.47 -11.65
N ILE A 309 15.70 7.93 -10.45
CA ILE A 309 16.72 8.29 -9.45
C ILE A 309 17.66 7.14 -9.12
N GLN A 310 17.85 6.20 -10.04
CA GLN A 310 18.87 5.15 -9.98
C GLN A 310 18.78 4.26 -8.72
N GLY A 311 17.56 3.94 -8.24
CA GLY A 311 17.33 3.00 -7.14
C GLY A 311 17.44 3.60 -5.73
N GLN A 312 17.44 4.92 -5.57
CA GLN A 312 17.61 5.58 -4.27
C GLN A 312 16.49 5.27 -3.28
N ILE A 313 15.24 5.08 -3.74
CA ILE A 313 14.11 4.70 -2.86
C ILE A 313 14.33 3.28 -2.32
N SER A 314 14.69 2.35 -3.20
CA SER A 314 15.00 0.96 -2.82
C SER A 314 16.22 0.86 -1.89
N GLU A 315 17.25 1.67 -2.11
CA GLU A 315 18.40 1.77 -1.21
C GLU A 315 17.98 2.29 0.17
N GLN A 316 17.15 3.33 0.21
CA GLN A 316 16.65 3.89 1.46
C GLN A 316 15.78 2.89 2.24
N ILE A 317 14.95 2.08 1.55
CA ILE A 317 14.19 1.00 2.17
C ILE A 317 15.14 0.00 2.85
N ALA A 318 16.19 -0.42 2.17
CA ALA A 318 17.20 -1.34 2.73
C ALA A 318 17.89 -0.74 3.96
N LYS A 319 18.29 0.54 3.92
CA LYS A 319 18.92 1.24 5.05
C LYS A 319 17.97 1.35 6.24
N VAL A 320 16.70 1.70 6.04
CA VAL A 320 15.70 1.79 7.11
C VAL A 320 15.44 0.42 7.73
N LEU A 321 15.36 -0.66 6.92
CA LEU A 321 15.19 -2.02 7.43
C LEU A 321 16.36 -2.43 8.34
N LEU A 322 17.59 -2.06 8.03
CA LEU A 322 18.77 -2.40 8.82
C LEU A 322 19.08 -1.41 9.96
N GLY A 323 18.35 -0.28 10.03
CA GLY A 323 18.59 0.78 11.01
C GLY A 323 19.82 1.64 10.68
N GLU A 324 20.24 1.66 9.41
CA GLU A 324 21.33 2.50 8.90
C GLU A 324 20.84 3.87 8.42
N ALA A 325 19.51 4.05 8.35
CA ALA A 325 18.84 5.32 8.13
C ALA A 325 17.79 5.54 9.23
N PRO A 326 17.41 6.80 9.50
CA PRO A 326 16.44 7.13 10.53
C PRO A 326 15.11 6.41 10.31
N ARG A 327 14.56 5.88 11.40
CA ARG A 327 13.23 5.28 11.50
C ARG A 327 12.31 6.26 12.21
N ARG A 328 11.19 6.62 11.62
CA ARG A 328 10.20 7.49 12.26
C ARG A 328 9.48 6.79 13.40
N PHE A 329 9.18 5.53 13.20
CA PHE A 329 8.56 4.69 14.22
C PHE A 329 9.37 3.43 14.46
N GLN A 330 9.58 3.12 15.75
CA GLN A 330 10.14 1.85 16.20
C GLN A 330 9.15 1.21 17.16
N PRO A 331 8.80 -0.06 16.99
CA PRO A 331 7.93 -0.74 17.94
C PRO A 331 8.63 -0.76 19.33
N ILE A 332 7.82 -0.60 20.37
CA ILE A 332 8.28 -0.79 21.73
C ILE A 332 8.65 -2.29 21.87
N THR A 333 9.91 -2.58 22.09
CA THR A 333 10.34 -3.91 22.51
C THR A 333 9.78 -4.14 23.93
N LEU A 334 8.88 -5.09 24.07
CA LEU A 334 8.56 -5.60 25.40
C LEU A 334 9.87 -6.13 25.96
N GLY A 335 10.35 -5.54 27.06
CA GLY A 335 11.51 -6.05 27.78
C GLY A 335 11.28 -7.53 28.12
N GLU A 336 12.34 -8.33 28.09
CA GLU A 336 12.25 -9.71 28.56
C GLU A 336 11.56 -9.71 29.94
N PRO A 337 10.52 -10.56 30.12
CA PRO A 337 9.89 -10.65 31.42
C PRO A 337 10.98 -11.08 32.43
N THR A 338 11.38 -10.17 33.32
CA THR A 338 12.23 -10.51 34.47
C THR A 338 11.36 -11.34 35.40
N PHE A 339 11.39 -12.65 35.23
CA PHE A 339 10.92 -13.55 36.22
C PHE A 339 11.95 -13.52 37.38
N SER A 340 11.72 -12.67 38.37
CA SER A 340 12.34 -12.85 39.69
C SER A 340 11.76 -14.13 40.30
N MET A 341 12.58 -15.14 40.45
CA MET A 341 12.30 -16.34 41.30
C MET A 341 12.09 -15.92 42.75
#